data_f409a050aa3f6067f01d3a6aab95cd4f
#
_entry.id   f409a050aa3f6067f01d3a6aab95cd4f
#
_cell.length_a   1.000
_cell.length_b   1.000
_cell.length_c   1.000
_cell.angle_alpha   90.00
_cell.angle_beta   90.00
_cell.angle_gamma   90.00
#
_symmetry.space_group_name_H-M   'P 1'
#
loop_
_entity.id
_entity.type
_entity.pdbx_description
1 polymer ?
#
loop_
_entity_poly.entity_id
_entity_poly.type
_entity_poly.pdbx_seq_one_letter_code
_entity_poly.pdbx_strand_id
1 'polypeptide(L)'
;MGTAIVGVAGTLFGVLAGGFLQLLQAARNHRWQREDAAGKLKQAVYAEYLRAISASYGQAMAGDRSRTEDARLHAAAPEIDVLAGREVAGPARELAAAVIEVHTKIAAADGVDQAVVAAVDRRRLAVIELFKADLGIEK
;
A
#
# COMPACT_ATOMS: atom_id res chain seq x y z
N MET A 1 -43.78 41.79 -25.94
CA MET A 1 -42.55 41.12 -26.44
C MET A 1 -41.42 41.02 -25.39
N GLY A 2 -41.41 41.81 -24.36
CA GLY A 2 -40.37 41.76 -23.32
C GLY A 2 -40.39 40.55 -22.39
N THR A 3 -41.54 39.98 -22.11
CA THR A 3 -41.69 38.83 -21.15
C THR A 3 -41.22 37.50 -21.71
N ALA A 4 -41.26 37.27 -23.02
CA ALA A 4 -40.79 36.03 -23.64
C ALA A 4 -39.26 35.92 -23.67
N ILE A 5 -38.56 37.05 -23.82
CA ILE A 5 -37.08 37.10 -23.85
C ILE A 5 -36.47 36.83 -22.47
N VAL A 6 -37.11 37.32 -21.40
CA VAL A 6 -36.67 37.10 -20.01
C VAL A 6 -36.83 35.63 -19.60
N GLY A 7 -37.92 34.97 -20.07
CA GLY A 7 -38.12 33.54 -19.79
C GLY A 7 -37.10 32.62 -20.45
N VAL A 8 -36.68 32.91 -21.69
CA VAL A 8 -35.68 32.11 -22.42
C VAL A 8 -34.26 32.30 -21.84
N ALA A 9 -33.90 33.51 -21.44
CA ALA A 9 -32.64 33.81 -20.81
C ALA A 9 -32.50 33.11 -19.44
N GLY A 10 -33.56 33.09 -18.64
CA GLY A 10 -33.58 32.42 -17.33
C GLY A 10 -33.43 30.89 -17.42
N THR A 11 -34.05 30.28 -18.43
CA THR A 11 -33.91 28.83 -18.67
C THR A 11 -32.51 28.44 -19.17
N LEU A 12 -31.90 29.23 -20.05
CA LEU A 12 -30.54 29.00 -20.53
C LEU A 12 -29.50 29.14 -19.41
N PHE A 13 -29.61 30.14 -18.52
CA PHE A 13 -28.77 30.30 -17.37
C PHE A 13 -28.92 29.15 -16.35
N GLY A 14 -30.14 28.68 -16.13
CA GLY A 14 -30.41 27.54 -15.24
C GLY A 14 -29.80 26.24 -15.74
N VAL A 15 -29.86 25.97 -17.03
CA VAL A 15 -29.26 24.76 -17.65
C VAL A 15 -27.73 24.81 -17.63
N LEU A 16 -27.13 25.96 -17.89
CA LEU A 16 -25.66 26.12 -17.84
C LEU A 16 -25.14 26.02 -16.42
N ALA A 17 -25.80 26.61 -15.42
CA ALA A 17 -25.41 26.50 -14.02
C ALA A 17 -25.57 25.06 -13.49
N GLY A 18 -26.69 24.39 -13.83
CA GLY A 18 -26.94 23.00 -13.46
C GLY A 18 -25.94 22.03 -14.08
N GLY A 19 -25.64 22.20 -15.38
CA GLY A 19 -24.62 21.38 -16.07
C GLY A 19 -23.23 21.56 -15.52
N PHE A 20 -22.83 22.77 -15.15
CA PHE A 20 -21.53 23.05 -14.54
C PHE A 20 -21.39 22.43 -13.15
N LEU A 21 -22.45 22.52 -12.33
CA LEU A 21 -22.49 21.87 -11.01
C LEU A 21 -22.41 20.34 -11.12
N GLN A 22 -23.07 19.73 -12.10
CA GLN A 22 -23.00 18.29 -12.35
C GLN A 22 -21.58 17.86 -12.78
N LEU A 23 -20.91 18.65 -13.63
CA LEU A 23 -19.52 18.39 -14.03
C LEU A 23 -18.56 18.47 -12.86
N LEU A 24 -18.74 19.46 -11.98
CA LEU A 24 -17.93 19.59 -10.76
C LEU A 24 -18.16 18.42 -9.80
N GLN A 25 -19.38 17.98 -9.62
CA GLN A 25 -19.71 16.81 -8.78
C GLN A 25 -19.16 15.52 -9.39
N ALA A 26 -19.27 15.33 -10.71
CA ALA A 26 -18.69 14.18 -11.38
C ALA A 26 -17.16 14.14 -11.26
N ALA A 27 -16.49 15.29 -11.44
CA ALA A 27 -15.04 15.40 -11.27
C ALA A 27 -14.59 15.11 -9.82
N ARG A 28 -15.33 15.58 -8.81
CA ARG A 28 -15.09 15.26 -7.40
C ARG A 28 -15.28 13.77 -7.11
N ASN A 29 -16.37 13.17 -7.56
CA ASN A 29 -16.66 11.75 -7.39
C ASN A 29 -15.57 10.87 -8.03
N HIS A 30 -15.10 11.21 -9.23
CA HIS A 30 -14.02 10.48 -9.89
C HIS A 30 -12.69 10.58 -9.14
N ARG A 31 -12.41 11.73 -8.54
CA ARG A 31 -11.20 11.91 -7.73
C ARG A 31 -11.26 11.07 -6.45
N TRP A 32 -12.36 11.09 -5.74
CA TRP A 32 -12.57 10.30 -4.53
C TRP A 32 -12.54 8.78 -4.82
N GLN A 33 -13.15 8.35 -5.90
CA GLN A 33 -13.07 6.94 -6.32
C GLN A 33 -11.67 6.49 -6.67
N ARG A 34 -10.85 7.36 -7.28
CA ARG A 34 -9.43 7.05 -7.57
C ARG A 34 -8.59 7.00 -6.30
N GLU A 35 -8.78 7.94 -5.38
CA GLU A 35 -8.09 7.96 -4.09
C GLU A 35 -8.46 6.73 -3.24
N ASP A 36 -9.74 6.36 -3.22
CA ASP A 36 -10.23 5.15 -2.53
C ASP A 36 -9.68 3.85 -3.16
N ALA A 37 -9.65 3.77 -4.49
CA ALA A 37 -9.08 2.64 -5.21
C ALA A 37 -7.56 2.52 -4.97
N ALA A 38 -6.83 3.62 -4.95
CA ALA A 38 -5.41 3.65 -4.64
C ALA A 38 -5.12 3.21 -3.20
N GLY A 39 -5.93 3.67 -2.24
CA GLY A 39 -5.86 3.24 -0.85
C GLY A 39 -6.10 1.75 -0.67
N LYS A 40 -7.12 1.19 -1.33
CA LYS A 40 -7.40 -0.25 -1.32
C LYS A 40 -6.28 -1.07 -1.94
N LEU A 41 -5.68 -0.58 -3.04
CA LEU A 41 -4.53 -1.23 -3.66
C LEU A 41 -3.31 -1.24 -2.74
N LYS A 42 -2.96 -0.12 -2.12
CA LYS A 42 -1.90 -0.04 -1.11
C LYS A 42 -2.14 -1.03 0.03
N GLN A 43 -3.35 -1.05 0.58
CA GLN A 43 -3.73 -1.96 1.65
C GLN A 43 -3.53 -3.43 1.26
N ALA A 44 -3.92 -3.82 0.06
CA ALA A 44 -3.75 -5.17 -0.45
C ALA A 44 -2.27 -5.55 -0.60
N VAL A 45 -1.45 -4.65 -1.16
CA VAL A 45 0.00 -4.86 -1.33
C VAL A 45 0.72 -4.94 0.01
N TYR A 46 0.40 -4.07 0.96
CA TYR A 46 0.98 -4.12 2.30
C TYR A 46 0.61 -5.40 3.05
N ALA A 47 -0.64 -5.85 2.93
CA ALA A 47 -1.08 -7.11 3.54
C ALA A 47 -0.36 -8.32 2.92
N GLU A 48 -0.19 -8.35 1.60
CA GLU A 48 0.55 -9.43 0.92
C GLU A 48 2.02 -9.44 1.31
N TYR A 49 2.66 -8.28 1.37
CA TYR A 49 4.04 -8.13 1.83
C TYR A 49 4.21 -8.68 3.26
N LEU A 50 3.34 -8.31 4.19
CA LEU A 50 3.41 -8.78 5.58
C LEU A 50 3.13 -10.28 5.70
N ARG A 51 2.24 -10.84 4.87
CA ARG A 51 2.04 -12.29 4.79
C ARG A 51 3.29 -13.00 4.29
N ALA A 52 3.92 -12.48 3.24
CA ALA A 52 5.15 -13.06 2.69
C ALA A 52 6.32 -13.03 3.71
N ILE A 53 6.47 -11.93 4.46
CA ILE A 53 7.42 -11.82 5.56
C ILE A 53 7.17 -12.91 6.62
N SER A 54 5.94 -13.05 7.07
CA SER A 54 5.58 -14.02 8.11
C SER A 54 5.73 -15.46 7.63
N ALA A 55 5.36 -15.75 6.39
CA ALA A 55 5.48 -17.07 5.80
C ALA A 55 6.94 -17.48 5.56
N SER A 56 7.78 -16.56 5.06
CA SER A 56 9.22 -16.79 4.90
C SER A 56 9.90 -17.10 6.23
N TYR A 57 9.57 -16.34 7.27
CA TYR A 57 10.08 -16.60 8.62
C TYR A 57 9.62 -17.96 9.16
N GLY A 58 8.32 -18.28 9.01
CA GLY A 58 7.75 -19.54 9.44
C GLY A 58 8.38 -20.75 8.74
N GLN A 59 8.63 -20.67 7.45
CA GLN A 59 9.34 -21.71 6.67
C GLN A 59 10.78 -21.90 7.18
N ALA A 60 11.49 -20.81 7.42
CA ALA A 60 12.85 -20.86 7.94
C ALA A 60 12.89 -21.56 9.30
N MET A 61 11.99 -21.19 10.22
CA MET A 61 11.92 -21.81 11.57
C MET A 61 11.51 -23.28 11.54
N ALA A 62 10.72 -23.70 10.56
CA ALA A 62 10.36 -25.09 10.34
C ALA A 62 11.46 -25.93 9.66
N GLY A 63 12.58 -25.31 9.26
CA GLY A 63 13.66 -25.97 8.53
C GLY A 63 13.28 -26.31 7.08
N ASP A 64 12.22 -25.70 6.55
CA ASP A 64 11.83 -25.88 5.15
C ASP A 64 12.81 -25.15 4.24
N ARG A 65 13.40 -25.90 3.30
CA ARG A 65 14.33 -25.36 2.30
C ARG A 65 13.65 -24.76 1.07
N SER A 66 12.32 -24.79 1.03
CA SER A 66 11.54 -24.15 -0.02
C SER A 66 11.73 -22.64 0.02
N ARG A 67 12.01 -22.02 -1.12
CA ARG A 67 12.18 -20.57 -1.26
C ARG A 67 10.98 -19.88 -1.93
N THR A 68 9.84 -20.53 -1.92
CA THR A 68 8.63 -20.01 -2.57
C THR A 68 8.18 -18.67 -1.96
N GLU A 69 8.27 -18.54 -0.64
CA GLU A 69 7.89 -17.32 0.06
C GLU A 69 8.91 -16.19 -0.11
N ASP A 70 10.20 -16.53 -0.26
CA ASP A 70 11.22 -15.55 -0.62
C ASP A 70 10.94 -14.93 -2.00
N ALA A 71 10.49 -15.74 -2.97
CA ALA A 71 10.10 -15.26 -4.29
C ALA A 71 8.90 -14.30 -4.22
N ARG A 72 7.89 -14.61 -3.38
CA ARG A 72 6.76 -13.71 -3.13
C ARG A 72 7.20 -12.39 -2.51
N LEU A 73 8.13 -12.45 -1.56
CA LEU A 73 8.68 -11.26 -0.91
C LEU A 73 9.47 -10.39 -1.90
N HIS A 74 10.26 -11.02 -2.78
CA HIS A 74 10.96 -10.33 -3.86
C HIS A 74 10.00 -9.68 -4.86
N ALA A 75 8.82 -10.23 -5.07
CA ALA A 75 7.79 -9.64 -5.93
C ALA A 75 7.05 -8.48 -5.23
N ALA A 76 6.71 -8.64 -3.95
CA ALA A 76 5.93 -7.65 -3.21
C ALA A 76 6.72 -6.36 -2.88
N ALA A 77 8.02 -6.45 -2.62
CA ALA A 77 8.82 -5.29 -2.25
C ALA A 77 8.87 -4.20 -3.36
N PRO A 78 9.08 -4.52 -4.66
CA PRO A 78 8.99 -3.53 -5.73
C PRO A 78 7.61 -2.90 -5.91
N GLU A 79 6.53 -3.60 -5.60
CA GLU A 79 5.19 -3.04 -5.66
C GLU A 79 5.02 -1.91 -4.64
N ILE A 80 5.64 -2.04 -3.46
CA ILE A 80 5.67 -0.97 -2.46
C ILE A 80 6.46 0.23 -2.98
N ASP A 81 7.58 0.03 -3.68
CA ASP A 81 8.35 1.11 -4.30
C ASP A 81 7.52 1.95 -5.29
N VAL A 82 6.56 1.32 -5.96
CA VAL A 82 5.68 2.01 -6.92
C VAL A 82 4.55 2.78 -6.22
N LEU A 83 4.03 2.25 -5.11
CA LEU A 83 2.81 2.74 -4.48
C LEU A 83 3.07 3.68 -3.31
N ALA A 84 4.23 3.61 -2.68
CA ALA A 84 4.55 4.35 -1.46
C ALA A 84 5.72 5.32 -1.66
N GLY A 85 5.81 6.32 -0.79
CA GLY A 85 6.96 7.22 -0.71
C GLY A 85 8.21 6.50 -0.21
N ARG A 86 9.37 7.13 -0.41
CA ARG A 86 10.68 6.55 -0.04
C ARG A 86 10.80 6.26 1.45
N GLU A 87 10.13 7.03 2.28
CA GLU A 87 10.08 6.88 3.74
C GLU A 87 9.40 5.58 4.19
N VAL A 88 8.54 5.00 3.35
CA VAL A 88 7.88 3.71 3.58
C VAL A 88 8.59 2.60 2.80
N ALA A 89 8.87 2.83 1.54
CA ALA A 89 9.47 1.85 0.63
C ALA A 89 10.91 1.46 1.05
N GLY A 90 11.71 2.43 1.52
CA GLY A 90 13.08 2.17 2.00
C GLY A 90 13.12 1.15 3.14
N PRO A 91 12.47 1.42 4.28
CA PRO A 91 12.42 0.48 5.40
C PRO A 91 11.79 -0.87 5.05
N ALA A 92 10.79 -0.91 4.17
CA ALA A 92 10.20 -2.17 3.69
C ALA A 92 11.21 -3.01 2.90
N ARG A 93 12.00 -2.40 2.03
CA ARG A 93 13.07 -3.07 1.27
C ARG A 93 14.17 -3.60 2.18
N GLU A 94 14.59 -2.82 3.17
CA GLU A 94 15.59 -3.24 4.14
C GLU A 94 15.09 -4.41 5.00
N LEU A 95 13.83 -4.41 5.41
CA LEU A 95 13.23 -5.52 6.14
C LEU A 95 13.19 -6.79 5.27
N ALA A 96 12.77 -6.70 4.02
CA ALA A 96 12.75 -7.83 3.10
C ALA A 96 14.13 -8.45 2.93
N ALA A 97 15.17 -7.63 2.73
CA ALA A 97 16.55 -8.09 2.63
C ALA A 97 17.03 -8.78 3.91
N ALA A 98 16.72 -8.22 5.08
CA ALA A 98 17.09 -8.80 6.36
C ALA A 98 16.41 -10.16 6.61
N VAL A 99 15.14 -10.31 6.26
CA VAL A 99 14.39 -11.58 6.37
C VAL A 99 15.01 -12.65 5.47
N ILE A 100 15.32 -12.31 4.22
CA ILE A 100 15.93 -13.24 3.26
C ILE A 100 17.33 -13.66 3.72
N GLU A 101 18.11 -12.74 4.27
CA GLU A 101 19.44 -13.04 4.83
C GLU A 101 19.34 -14.03 6.00
N VAL A 102 18.43 -13.78 6.95
CA VAL A 102 18.17 -14.68 8.08
C VAL A 102 17.74 -16.06 7.59
N HIS A 103 16.81 -16.11 6.63
CA HIS A 103 16.35 -17.37 6.04
C HIS A 103 17.51 -18.14 5.38
N THR A 104 18.39 -17.46 4.68
CA THR A 104 19.55 -18.06 4.04
C THR A 104 20.50 -18.67 5.08
N LYS A 105 20.77 -17.98 6.19
CA LYS A 105 21.60 -18.48 7.29
C LYS A 105 20.99 -19.70 7.96
N ILE A 106 19.70 -19.68 8.25
CA ILE A 106 18.98 -20.84 8.83
C ILE A 106 19.05 -22.04 7.88
N ALA A 107 18.82 -21.84 6.59
CA ALA A 107 18.86 -22.90 5.58
C ALA A 107 20.27 -23.51 5.42
N ALA A 108 21.33 -22.71 5.61
CA ALA A 108 22.72 -23.17 5.59
C ALA A 108 23.17 -23.87 6.89
N ALA A 109 22.29 -23.96 7.90
CA ALA A 109 22.60 -24.49 9.25
C ALA A 109 23.72 -23.73 10.00
N ASP A 110 23.98 -22.49 9.62
CA ASP A 110 24.98 -21.64 10.25
C ASP A 110 24.56 -21.12 11.64
N GLY A 111 23.33 -21.40 12.04
CA GLY A 111 22.74 -20.84 13.24
C GLY A 111 22.46 -19.35 13.11
N VAL A 112 21.45 -18.85 13.79
CA VAL A 112 21.13 -17.43 13.85
C VAL A 112 21.09 -16.97 15.28
N ASP A 113 21.81 -15.89 15.55
CA ASP A 113 21.81 -15.25 16.87
C ASP A 113 20.41 -14.71 17.17
N GLN A 114 19.93 -14.98 18.36
CA GLN A 114 18.66 -14.46 18.88
C GLN A 114 18.57 -12.92 18.80
N ALA A 115 19.71 -12.24 18.94
CA ALA A 115 19.80 -10.79 18.79
C ALA A 115 19.45 -10.33 17.36
N VAL A 116 19.85 -11.10 16.35
CA VAL A 116 19.53 -10.83 14.93
C VAL A 116 18.03 -11.01 14.68
N VAL A 117 17.45 -12.09 15.19
CA VAL A 117 16.00 -12.36 15.10
C VAL A 117 15.20 -11.24 15.76
N ALA A 118 15.58 -10.82 16.96
CA ALA A 118 14.93 -9.72 17.66
C ALA A 118 15.06 -8.38 16.91
N ALA A 119 16.19 -8.14 16.23
CA ALA A 119 16.36 -6.93 15.41
C ALA A 119 15.46 -6.93 14.19
N VAL A 120 15.27 -8.07 13.52
CA VAL A 120 14.33 -8.22 12.39
C VAL A 120 12.90 -8.00 12.85
N ASP A 121 12.51 -8.55 14.00
CA ASP A 121 11.15 -8.36 14.54
C ASP A 121 10.88 -6.90 14.89
N ARG A 122 11.81 -6.18 15.48
CA ARG A 122 11.70 -4.73 15.71
C ARG A 122 11.51 -3.95 14.42
N ARG A 123 12.26 -4.29 13.36
CA ARG A 123 12.11 -3.66 12.04
C ARG A 123 10.73 -3.96 11.45
N ARG A 124 10.23 -5.18 11.60
CA ARG A 124 8.89 -5.57 11.15
C ARG A 124 7.82 -4.72 11.81
N LEU A 125 7.88 -4.55 13.13
CA LEU A 125 6.94 -3.70 13.86
C LEU A 125 7.01 -2.22 13.40
N ALA A 126 8.21 -1.69 13.16
CA ALA A 126 8.40 -0.34 12.66
C ALA A 126 7.78 -0.16 11.25
N VAL A 127 7.96 -1.12 10.36
CA VAL A 127 7.35 -1.10 9.01
C VAL A 127 5.82 -1.15 9.09
N ILE A 128 5.25 -1.94 10.00
CA ILE A 128 3.79 -1.97 10.24
C ILE A 128 3.27 -0.59 10.63
N GLU A 129 3.95 0.12 11.53
CA GLU A 129 3.54 1.47 11.92
C GLU A 129 3.66 2.48 10.75
N LEU A 130 4.69 2.35 9.90
CA LEU A 130 4.80 3.15 8.68
C LEU A 130 3.65 2.88 7.69
N PHE A 131 3.25 1.62 7.52
CA PHE A 131 2.12 1.26 6.66
C PHE A 131 0.80 1.81 7.20
N LYS A 132 0.58 1.75 8.51
CA LYS A 132 -0.60 2.36 9.15
C LYS A 132 -0.65 3.86 8.92
N ALA A 133 0.46 4.56 9.13
CA ALA A 133 0.54 6.00 8.92
C ALA A 133 0.28 6.38 7.46
N ASP A 134 0.86 5.64 6.49
CA ASP A 134 0.67 5.89 5.06
C ASP A 134 -0.77 5.60 4.59
N LEU A 135 -1.46 4.67 5.24
CA LEU A 135 -2.88 4.37 4.99
C LEU A 135 -3.84 5.32 5.75
N GLY A 136 -3.34 6.22 6.58
CA GLY A 136 -4.16 7.10 7.40
C GLY A 136 -4.92 6.36 8.52
N ILE A 137 -4.43 5.20 8.94
CA ILE A 137 -4.98 4.43 10.07
C ILE A 137 -4.36 5.01 11.34
N GLU A 138 -5.05 5.97 11.93
CA GLU A 138 -4.68 6.51 13.23
C GLU A 138 -5.09 5.56 14.36
N LYS A 139 -4.36 5.67 15.49
CA LYS A 139 -4.68 4.93 16.72
C LYS A 139 -5.90 5.51 17.40
#